data_a0f4fd6e9de399412eb2a6bb57e73804
#
_entry.id   a0f4fd6e9de399412eb2a6bb57e73804
#
_cell.length_a   1.000
_cell.length_b   1.000
_cell.length_c   1.000
_cell.angle_alpha   90.00
_cell.angle_beta   90.00
_cell.angle_gamma   90.00
#
_symmetry.space_group_name_H-M   'P 1'
#
loop_
_entity.id
_entity.type
_entity.pdbx_description
1 polymer ?
#
loop_
_entity_poly.entity_id
_entity_poly.type
_entity_poly.pdbx_seq_one_letter_code
_entity_poly.pdbx_strand_id
1 'polypeptide(L)'
;MKRAVGPLQAGILLTGLVLLLMAPAAGQPESREMTTYSLQIQEDGSALWTVEYRTPLAGADEQTAFGNYSRELTSVYLPEFQTLMEQSASQAAVTTGRPMQARDFTSDSAIQSVPTGTFGVVRYTFTWDGFANKEEGLEVGDAFVGGLYLTRDHTLIIRPPSGYFVQQVDPSPDRIQDGLVWYGMRSFGPGEPEVVLAKEGFSVLLIGVAVVAGALVILGLLFWRRRRPGKPPAPGTSPPADALPTGIEVKNLEDRILLLLEAGGGEMYQSDMTQRLGMPKSTVSAALAALHERKAIVKVKKGRENLIRISRENPESR
;
A
#
# COMPACT_ATOMS: atom_id res chain seq x y z
N MET A 1 -7.74 -15.17 -50.12
CA MET A 1 -7.56 -13.85 -49.54
C MET A 1 -8.26 -13.84 -48.18
N LYS A 2 -7.50 -14.03 -47.11
CA LYS A 2 -8.02 -13.98 -45.73
C LYS A 2 -7.97 -12.51 -45.28
N ARG A 3 -9.14 -11.89 -45.05
CA ARG A 3 -9.21 -10.57 -44.41
C ARG A 3 -8.93 -10.74 -42.91
N ALA A 4 -7.88 -10.10 -42.45
CA ALA A 4 -7.61 -9.95 -41.02
C ALA A 4 -8.71 -9.04 -40.43
N VAL A 5 -9.46 -9.58 -39.47
CA VAL A 5 -10.37 -8.80 -38.64
C VAL A 5 -9.50 -8.13 -37.58
N GLY A 6 -9.41 -6.81 -37.64
CA GLY A 6 -8.57 -6.04 -36.69
C GLY A 6 -9.13 -6.04 -35.26
N PRO A 7 -8.32 -5.67 -34.26
CA PRO A 7 -8.65 -5.77 -32.84
C PRO A 7 -9.70 -4.79 -32.29
N LEU A 8 -10.42 -4.09 -33.17
CA LEU A 8 -11.35 -2.99 -32.77
C LEU A 8 -12.74 -3.46 -32.31
N GLN A 9 -13.07 -4.75 -32.33
CA GLN A 9 -14.43 -5.21 -32.03
C GLN A 9 -14.62 -5.84 -30.64
N ALA A 10 -13.57 -6.12 -29.90
CA ALA A 10 -13.68 -6.76 -28.57
C ALA A 10 -14.06 -5.78 -27.43
N GLY A 11 -13.77 -4.49 -27.58
CA GLY A 11 -14.09 -3.48 -26.56
C GLY A 11 -15.56 -3.05 -26.50
N ILE A 12 -16.37 -3.43 -27.49
CA ILE A 12 -17.77 -2.98 -27.62
C ILE A 12 -18.76 -3.94 -26.91
N LEU A 13 -18.33 -5.16 -26.59
CA LEU A 13 -19.24 -6.21 -26.13
C LEU A 13 -19.65 -6.10 -24.64
N LEU A 14 -18.89 -5.42 -23.80
CA LEU A 14 -19.31 -5.24 -22.39
C LEU A 14 -20.39 -4.17 -22.22
N THR A 15 -20.57 -3.29 -23.19
CA THR A 15 -21.60 -2.24 -23.20
C THR A 15 -22.89 -2.64 -23.90
N GLY A 16 -22.91 -3.76 -24.62
CA GLY A 16 -24.02 -4.14 -25.49
C GLY A 16 -25.23 -4.80 -24.80
N LEU A 17 -25.06 -5.34 -23.61
CA LEU A 17 -26.14 -6.11 -22.96
C LEU A 17 -27.22 -5.22 -22.30
N VAL A 18 -26.89 -3.97 -21.97
CA VAL A 18 -27.81 -3.03 -21.28
C VAL A 18 -28.74 -2.30 -22.23
N LEU A 19 -28.44 -2.24 -23.52
CA LEU A 19 -29.17 -1.42 -24.51
C LEU A 19 -30.51 -2.02 -25.03
N LEU A 20 -30.88 -3.23 -24.58
CA LEU A 20 -32.07 -3.89 -25.13
C LEU A 20 -33.36 -3.63 -24.35
N LEU A 21 -33.33 -2.90 -23.23
CA LEU A 21 -34.50 -2.81 -22.33
C LEU A 21 -35.29 -1.51 -22.38
N MET A 22 -34.82 -0.42 -23.02
CA MET A 22 -35.57 0.85 -23.01
C MET A 22 -35.55 1.57 -24.35
N ALA A 23 -36.68 1.54 -25.10
CA ALA A 23 -36.95 2.57 -26.08
C ALA A 23 -37.20 3.91 -25.36
N PRO A 24 -36.53 5.02 -25.68
CA PRO A 24 -36.76 6.28 -24.97
C PRO A 24 -38.14 6.82 -25.30
N ALA A 25 -39.04 6.85 -24.32
CA ALA A 25 -40.22 7.68 -24.35
C ALA A 25 -39.77 9.14 -24.16
N ALA A 26 -40.03 10.00 -25.13
CA ALA A 26 -39.64 11.38 -25.09
C ALA A 26 -40.21 12.10 -23.85
N GLY A 27 -39.35 12.62 -22.98
CA GLY A 27 -39.69 13.62 -21.99
C GLY A 27 -39.68 13.18 -20.50
N GLN A 28 -39.18 11.97 -20.14
CA GLN A 28 -38.98 11.62 -18.75
C GLN A 28 -37.54 11.91 -18.30
N PRO A 29 -37.32 12.29 -17.02
CA PRO A 29 -35.96 12.40 -16.50
C PRO A 29 -35.28 11.02 -16.67
N GLU A 30 -34.10 11.00 -17.32
CA GLU A 30 -33.30 9.80 -17.51
C GLU A 30 -33.15 9.09 -16.15
N SER A 31 -33.87 8.00 -15.97
CA SER A 31 -33.65 7.12 -14.83
C SER A 31 -32.28 6.50 -15.02
N ARG A 32 -31.29 7.03 -14.30
CA ARG A 32 -29.89 6.61 -14.48
C ARG A 32 -29.70 5.27 -13.84
N GLU A 33 -29.41 4.32 -14.69
CA GLU A 33 -28.96 3.00 -14.27
C GLU A 33 -27.51 3.10 -13.78
N MET A 34 -27.24 2.61 -12.59
CA MET A 34 -25.90 2.57 -11.99
C MET A 34 -25.34 1.16 -12.12
N THR A 35 -24.13 1.03 -12.58
CA THR A 35 -23.43 -0.26 -12.66
C THR A 35 -22.19 -0.26 -11.80
N THR A 36 -22.06 -1.28 -10.96
CA THR A 36 -20.88 -1.48 -10.12
C THR A 36 -20.22 -2.80 -10.48
N TYR A 37 -18.97 -2.72 -10.93
CA TYR A 37 -18.08 -3.86 -11.11
C TYR A 37 -17.22 -4.02 -9.86
N SER A 38 -17.32 -5.13 -9.16
CA SER A 38 -16.58 -5.40 -7.93
C SER A 38 -15.77 -6.68 -8.11
N LEU A 39 -14.47 -6.57 -8.00
CA LEU A 39 -13.51 -7.65 -8.13
C LEU A 39 -12.84 -7.89 -6.79
N GLN A 40 -13.06 -9.08 -6.21
CA GLN A 40 -12.31 -9.54 -5.05
C GLN A 40 -11.21 -10.48 -5.54
N ILE A 41 -9.96 -10.00 -5.54
CA ILE A 41 -8.80 -10.81 -5.92
C ILE A 41 -8.56 -11.85 -4.83
N GLN A 42 -8.23 -13.08 -5.25
CA GLN A 42 -7.92 -14.20 -4.36
C GLN A 42 -6.41 -14.49 -4.37
N GLU A 43 -5.90 -15.15 -3.33
CA GLU A 43 -4.47 -15.51 -3.23
C GLU A 43 -4.02 -16.48 -4.32
N ASP A 44 -4.94 -17.25 -4.90
CA ASP A 44 -4.65 -18.20 -5.99
C ASP A 44 -4.59 -17.52 -7.37
N GLY A 45 -4.80 -16.20 -7.45
CA GLY A 45 -4.83 -15.42 -8.68
C GLY A 45 -6.18 -15.43 -9.39
N SER A 46 -7.19 -16.08 -8.84
CA SER A 46 -8.56 -15.92 -9.30
C SER A 46 -9.17 -14.60 -8.84
N ALA A 47 -10.25 -14.19 -9.47
CA ALA A 47 -11.04 -13.04 -9.06
C ALA A 47 -12.51 -13.43 -8.93
N LEU A 48 -13.11 -13.14 -7.77
CA LEU A 48 -14.55 -13.20 -7.61
C LEU A 48 -15.13 -11.88 -8.13
N TRP A 49 -15.83 -11.96 -9.24
CA TRP A 49 -16.50 -10.85 -9.87
C TRP A 49 -17.93 -10.72 -9.38
N THR A 50 -18.36 -9.51 -9.11
CA THR A 50 -19.74 -9.15 -8.87
C THR A 50 -20.08 -7.96 -9.76
N VAL A 51 -21.04 -8.12 -10.65
CA VAL A 51 -21.58 -7.06 -11.50
C VAL A 51 -22.97 -6.74 -11.00
N GLU A 52 -23.14 -5.54 -10.44
CA GLU A 52 -24.40 -5.07 -9.89
C GLU A 52 -24.98 -3.97 -10.77
N TYR A 53 -26.21 -4.19 -11.27
CA TYR A 53 -27.02 -3.20 -11.96
C TYR A 53 -28.09 -2.70 -11.00
N ARG A 54 -28.23 -1.39 -10.92
CA ARG A 54 -29.20 -0.72 -10.05
C ARG A 54 -30.02 0.26 -10.85
N THR A 55 -31.28 -0.07 -11.07
CA THR A 55 -32.22 0.70 -11.90
C THR A 55 -33.29 1.34 -11.02
N PRO A 56 -33.53 2.66 -11.09
CA PRO A 56 -34.65 3.31 -10.39
C PRO A 56 -35.98 2.76 -10.88
N LEU A 57 -36.90 2.48 -9.94
CA LEU A 57 -38.28 2.02 -10.21
C LEU A 57 -39.25 3.11 -9.74
N ALA A 58 -39.49 4.10 -10.60
CA ALA A 58 -40.28 5.29 -10.24
C ALA A 58 -41.77 5.02 -10.20
N GLY A 59 -42.26 4.03 -10.94
CA GLY A 59 -43.68 3.74 -11.07
C GLY A 59 -44.00 2.24 -11.12
N ALA A 60 -45.31 1.93 -11.26
CA ALA A 60 -45.79 0.56 -11.28
C ALA A 60 -45.36 -0.19 -12.56
N ASP A 61 -45.19 0.54 -13.67
CA ASP A 61 -44.84 -0.07 -14.94
C ASP A 61 -43.36 -0.55 -14.91
N GLU A 62 -42.43 0.26 -14.36
CA GLU A 62 -41.01 -0.12 -14.16
C GLU A 62 -40.88 -1.29 -13.17
N GLN A 63 -41.69 -1.30 -12.10
CA GLN A 63 -41.71 -2.42 -11.14
C GLN A 63 -42.24 -3.70 -11.82
N THR A 64 -43.24 -3.59 -12.68
CA THR A 64 -43.77 -4.73 -13.43
C THR A 64 -42.74 -5.24 -14.45
N ALA A 65 -42.08 -4.34 -15.18
CA ALA A 65 -41.03 -4.67 -16.13
C ALA A 65 -39.85 -5.36 -15.43
N PHE A 66 -39.42 -4.82 -14.29
CA PHE A 66 -38.35 -5.43 -13.46
C PHE A 66 -38.79 -6.83 -12.94
N GLY A 67 -40.02 -6.99 -12.51
CA GLY A 67 -40.57 -8.29 -12.09
C GLY A 67 -40.58 -9.33 -13.21
N ASN A 68 -40.84 -8.93 -14.46
CA ASN A 68 -40.74 -9.80 -15.64
C ASN A 68 -39.29 -10.20 -15.91
N TYR A 69 -38.37 -9.23 -15.94
CA TYR A 69 -36.95 -9.46 -16.06
C TYR A 69 -36.43 -10.43 -15.00
N SER A 70 -36.80 -10.21 -13.74
CA SER A 70 -36.37 -11.06 -12.60
C SER A 70 -36.80 -12.51 -12.75
N ARG A 71 -37.95 -12.78 -13.35
CA ARG A 71 -38.44 -14.15 -13.58
C ARG A 71 -37.60 -14.88 -14.67
N GLU A 72 -37.11 -14.16 -15.63
CA GLU A 72 -36.28 -14.70 -16.72
C GLU A 72 -34.79 -14.67 -16.42
N LEU A 73 -34.38 -14.05 -15.28
CA LEU A 73 -32.99 -13.80 -14.94
C LEU A 73 -32.12 -15.05 -15.01
N THR A 74 -32.55 -16.16 -14.43
CA THR A 74 -31.76 -17.40 -14.39
C THR A 74 -31.86 -18.22 -15.67
N SER A 75 -32.99 -18.16 -16.38
CA SER A 75 -33.25 -19.02 -17.54
C SER A 75 -32.81 -18.39 -18.88
N VAL A 76 -32.76 -17.07 -18.96
CA VAL A 76 -32.43 -16.34 -20.20
C VAL A 76 -31.16 -15.51 -20.00
N TYR A 77 -31.18 -14.56 -19.08
CA TYR A 77 -30.13 -13.54 -18.97
C TYR A 77 -28.83 -14.06 -18.36
N LEU A 78 -28.89 -14.99 -17.39
CA LEU A 78 -27.68 -15.59 -16.82
C LEU A 78 -26.89 -16.42 -17.85
N PRO A 79 -27.48 -17.29 -18.70
CA PRO A 79 -26.75 -18.00 -19.74
C PRO A 79 -26.13 -17.07 -20.80
N GLU A 80 -26.81 -15.97 -21.14
CA GLU A 80 -26.25 -14.97 -22.07
C GLU A 80 -25.04 -14.26 -21.44
N PHE A 81 -25.16 -13.84 -20.19
CA PHE A 81 -24.05 -13.24 -19.43
C PHE A 81 -22.88 -14.22 -19.29
N GLN A 82 -23.15 -15.49 -18.96
CA GLN A 82 -22.15 -16.55 -18.89
C GLN A 82 -21.38 -16.71 -20.18
N THR A 83 -22.09 -16.82 -21.30
CA THR A 83 -21.46 -16.96 -22.65
C THR A 83 -20.52 -15.78 -22.94
N LEU A 84 -20.92 -14.58 -22.59
CA LEU A 84 -20.11 -13.38 -22.80
C LEU A 84 -18.84 -13.39 -21.93
N MET A 85 -18.95 -13.76 -20.67
CA MET A 85 -17.78 -13.79 -19.75
C MET A 85 -16.84 -14.93 -20.08
N GLU A 86 -17.33 -16.10 -20.50
CA GLU A 86 -16.51 -17.23 -20.98
C GLU A 86 -15.73 -16.86 -22.24
N GLN A 87 -16.36 -16.15 -23.18
CA GLN A 87 -15.67 -15.64 -24.38
C GLN A 87 -14.60 -14.62 -23.99
N SER A 88 -14.89 -13.72 -23.07
CA SER A 88 -13.92 -12.73 -22.57
C SER A 88 -12.71 -13.40 -21.88
N ALA A 89 -12.96 -14.42 -21.05
CA ALA A 89 -11.89 -15.18 -20.42
C ALA A 89 -11.05 -15.96 -21.43
N SER A 90 -11.69 -16.56 -22.43
CA SER A 90 -10.98 -17.26 -23.51
C SER A 90 -10.11 -16.30 -24.34
N GLN A 91 -10.62 -15.11 -24.64
CA GLN A 91 -9.85 -14.09 -25.36
C GLN A 91 -8.65 -13.61 -24.53
N ALA A 92 -8.84 -13.39 -23.24
CA ALA A 92 -7.76 -13.03 -22.33
C ALA A 92 -6.70 -14.14 -22.23
N ALA A 93 -7.12 -15.40 -22.12
CA ALA A 93 -6.21 -16.55 -22.10
C ALA A 93 -5.32 -16.61 -23.34
N VAL A 94 -5.89 -16.38 -24.54
CA VAL A 94 -5.13 -16.36 -25.80
C VAL A 94 -4.12 -15.20 -25.84
N THR A 95 -4.52 -14.04 -25.35
CA THR A 95 -3.67 -12.84 -25.42
C THR A 95 -2.54 -12.87 -24.40
N THR A 96 -2.81 -13.33 -23.19
CA THR A 96 -1.82 -13.39 -22.10
C THR A 96 -0.96 -14.66 -22.13
N GLY A 97 -1.38 -15.70 -22.89
CA GLY A 97 -0.73 -17.01 -22.88
C GLY A 97 -0.95 -17.80 -21.58
N ARG A 98 -1.80 -17.33 -20.68
CA ARG A 98 -2.11 -17.91 -19.36
C ARG A 98 -3.49 -18.59 -19.42
N PRO A 99 -3.67 -19.79 -18.85
CA PRO A 99 -4.98 -20.42 -18.79
C PRO A 99 -5.93 -19.58 -17.92
N MET A 100 -7.09 -19.23 -18.50
CA MET A 100 -8.14 -18.50 -17.83
C MET A 100 -9.49 -19.13 -18.11
N GLN A 101 -10.37 -19.12 -17.11
CA GLN A 101 -11.73 -19.64 -17.23
C GLN A 101 -12.68 -18.87 -16.31
N ALA A 102 -13.85 -18.52 -16.83
CA ALA A 102 -14.95 -18.01 -16.02
C ALA A 102 -15.87 -19.19 -15.63
N ARG A 103 -16.25 -19.28 -14.35
CA ARG A 103 -17.05 -20.38 -13.79
C ARG A 103 -17.89 -19.94 -12.61
N ASP A 104 -18.74 -20.84 -12.11
CA ASP A 104 -19.56 -20.65 -10.90
C ASP A 104 -20.51 -19.46 -11.01
N PHE A 105 -21.19 -19.34 -12.14
CA PHE A 105 -22.11 -18.26 -12.42
C PHE A 105 -23.37 -18.35 -11.57
N THR A 106 -23.70 -17.25 -10.90
CA THR A 106 -24.95 -17.08 -10.16
C THR A 106 -25.55 -15.71 -10.46
N SER A 107 -26.87 -15.60 -10.30
CA SER A 107 -27.57 -14.32 -10.41
C SER A 107 -28.60 -14.17 -9.29
N ASP A 108 -28.79 -12.95 -8.86
CA ASP A 108 -29.75 -12.54 -7.83
C ASP A 108 -30.45 -11.25 -8.25
N SER A 109 -31.70 -11.09 -7.86
CA SER A 109 -32.46 -9.86 -8.07
C SER A 109 -33.30 -9.50 -6.86
N ALA A 110 -33.37 -8.20 -6.55
CA ALA A 110 -34.16 -7.69 -5.44
C ALA A 110 -34.71 -6.30 -5.73
N ILE A 111 -35.88 -5.98 -5.14
CA ILE A 111 -36.35 -4.60 -5.07
C ILE A 111 -35.91 -4.02 -3.72
N GLN A 112 -35.18 -2.91 -3.77
CA GLN A 112 -34.68 -2.19 -2.60
C GLN A 112 -35.34 -0.83 -2.49
N SER A 113 -36.04 -0.58 -1.38
CA SER A 113 -36.61 0.74 -1.05
C SER A 113 -35.72 1.43 -0.02
N VAL A 114 -35.26 2.62 -0.37
CA VAL A 114 -34.40 3.47 0.46
C VAL A 114 -34.99 4.88 0.49
N PRO A 115 -34.56 5.79 1.38
CA PRO A 115 -35.14 7.14 1.46
C PRO A 115 -35.05 7.93 0.15
N THR A 116 -34.10 7.60 -0.73
CA THR A 116 -33.90 8.25 -2.02
C THR A 116 -34.75 7.67 -3.16
N GLY A 117 -35.48 6.58 -2.94
CA GLY A 117 -36.35 5.95 -3.94
C GLY A 117 -36.36 4.43 -3.85
N THR A 118 -37.10 3.83 -4.78
CA THR A 118 -37.16 2.37 -4.96
C THR A 118 -36.30 1.99 -6.17
N PHE A 119 -35.51 0.93 -6.01
CA PHE A 119 -34.58 0.45 -7.03
C PHE A 119 -34.75 -1.05 -7.26
N GLY A 120 -34.71 -1.46 -8.51
CA GLY A 120 -34.47 -2.84 -8.91
C GLY A 120 -32.97 -3.09 -8.94
N VAL A 121 -32.52 -4.08 -8.22
CA VAL A 121 -31.11 -4.48 -8.16
C VAL A 121 -30.96 -5.87 -8.76
N VAL A 122 -30.06 -6.02 -9.74
CA VAL A 122 -29.67 -7.30 -10.32
C VAL A 122 -28.20 -7.49 -10.07
N ARG A 123 -27.82 -8.65 -9.63
CA ARG A 123 -26.42 -8.99 -9.37
C ARG A 123 -26.06 -10.29 -10.08
N TYR A 124 -24.98 -10.26 -10.84
CA TYR A 124 -24.32 -11.42 -11.38
C TYR A 124 -23.00 -11.64 -10.64
N THR A 125 -22.74 -12.88 -10.26
CA THR A 125 -21.49 -13.25 -9.58
C THR A 125 -20.88 -14.44 -10.27
N PHE A 126 -19.54 -14.42 -10.47
CA PHE A 126 -18.81 -15.53 -11.05
C PHE A 126 -17.33 -15.47 -10.63
N THR A 127 -16.65 -16.59 -10.74
CA THR A 127 -15.22 -16.70 -10.50
C THR A 127 -14.47 -16.69 -11.83
N TRP A 128 -13.44 -15.85 -11.94
CA TRP A 128 -12.52 -15.84 -13.08
C TRP A 128 -11.17 -16.39 -12.63
N ASP A 129 -10.88 -17.65 -13.01
CA ASP A 129 -9.61 -18.29 -12.71
C ASP A 129 -8.48 -17.70 -13.56
N GLY A 130 -7.29 -17.57 -12.97
CA GLY A 130 -6.12 -17.03 -13.64
C GLY A 130 -6.22 -15.52 -13.99
N PHE A 131 -7.15 -14.79 -13.39
CA PHE A 131 -7.37 -13.37 -13.67
C PHE A 131 -6.14 -12.52 -13.34
N ALA A 132 -5.54 -12.71 -12.17
CA ALA A 132 -4.29 -12.06 -11.81
C ALA A 132 -3.08 -12.92 -12.20
N ASN A 133 -2.03 -12.29 -12.72
CA ASN A 133 -0.74 -12.92 -12.94
C ASN A 133 -0.03 -13.15 -11.59
N LYS A 134 0.68 -14.29 -11.46
CA LYS A 134 1.32 -14.73 -10.19
C LYS A 134 2.84 -14.86 -10.29
N GLU A 135 3.47 -14.38 -11.35
CA GLU A 135 4.91 -14.61 -11.56
C GLU A 135 5.77 -13.87 -10.52
N GLU A 136 5.44 -12.61 -10.22
CA GLU A 136 6.19 -11.77 -9.27
C GLU A 136 5.30 -11.20 -8.14
N GLY A 137 4.23 -11.88 -7.80
CA GLY A 137 3.20 -11.43 -6.87
C GLY A 137 1.82 -11.64 -7.43
N LEU A 138 0.87 -10.78 -7.12
CA LEU A 138 -0.44 -10.74 -7.78
C LEU A 138 -0.53 -9.45 -8.59
N GLU A 139 -0.51 -9.58 -9.91
CA GLU A 139 -0.66 -8.46 -10.84
C GLU A 139 -1.98 -8.56 -11.59
N VAL A 140 -2.80 -7.53 -11.50
CA VAL A 140 -4.07 -7.39 -12.19
C VAL A 140 -3.89 -6.33 -13.28
N GLY A 141 -4.46 -6.58 -14.45
CA GLY A 141 -4.46 -5.63 -15.57
C GLY A 141 -4.50 -6.35 -16.91
N ASP A 142 -3.58 -7.24 -17.16
CA ASP A 142 -3.40 -7.94 -18.44
C ASP A 142 -4.65 -8.72 -18.93
N ALA A 143 -5.53 -9.13 -18.02
CA ALA A 143 -6.82 -9.74 -18.34
C ALA A 143 -7.81 -8.75 -19.00
N PHE A 144 -7.63 -7.44 -18.85
CA PHE A 144 -8.42 -6.41 -19.54
C PHE A 144 -7.91 -6.17 -20.96
N VAL A 145 -7.93 -7.21 -21.79
CA VAL A 145 -7.35 -7.22 -23.14
C VAL A 145 -7.89 -6.12 -24.06
N GLY A 146 -9.18 -5.80 -23.93
CA GLY A 146 -9.85 -4.75 -24.73
C GLY A 146 -9.84 -3.38 -24.05
N GLY A 147 -9.27 -3.28 -22.88
CA GLY A 147 -9.49 -2.14 -22.00
C GLY A 147 -10.89 -2.16 -21.37
N LEU A 148 -11.20 -1.12 -20.59
CA LEU A 148 -12.50 -0.96 -19.94
C LEU A 148 -12.95 0.49 -20.04
N TYR A 149 -14.22 0.70 -20.37
CA TYR A 149 -14.82 2.02 -20.36
C TYR A 149 -15.89 2.13 -19.28
N LEU A 150 -15.69 3.05 -18.35
CA LEU A 150 -16.69 3.40 -17.34
C LEU A 150 -17.48 4.61 -17.82
N THR A 151 -18.79 4.46 -18.01
CA THR A 151 -19.68 5.60 -18.22
C THR A 151 -19.86 6.37 -16.91
N ARG A 152 -20.58 7.50 -16.96
CA ARG A 152 -20.77 8.39 -15.79
C ARG A 152 -21.26 7.67 -14.52
N ASP A 153 -22.15 6.72 -14.69
CA ASP A 153 -22.86 6.03 -13.60
C ASP A 153 -22.28 4.62 -13.33
N HIS A 154 -21.06 4.36 -13.85
CA HIS A 154 -20.32 3.13 -13.60
C HIS A 154 -19.25 3.33 -12.53
N THR A 155 -19.03 2.29 -11.77
CA THR A 155 -17.97 2.23 -10.74
C THR A 155 -17.21 0.91 -10.86
N LEU A 156 -15.88 0.96 -10.82
CA LEU A 156 -15.02 -0.21 -10.72
C LEU A 156 -14.40 -0.24 -9.32
N ILE A 157 -14.43 -1.40 -8.69
CA ILE A 157 -13.84 -1.63 -7.36
C ILE A 157 -12.95 -2.88 -7.45
N ILE A 158 -11.68 -2.75 -7.12
CA ILE A 158 -10.75 -3.88 -7.01
C ILE A 158 -10.30 -4.00 -5.56
N ARG A 159 -10.53 -5.17 -4.96
CA ARG A 159 -10.15 -5.47 -3.58
C ARG A 159 -9.02 -6.48 -3.56
N PRO A 160 -7.91 -6.18 -2.89
CA PRO A 160 -6.84 -7.15 -2.67
C PRO A 160 -7.31 -8.30 -1.75
N PRO A 161 -6.66 -9.47 -1.80
CA PRO A 161 -6.88 -10.52 -0.81
C PRO A 161 -6.35 -10.11 0.57
N SER A 162 -6.84 -10.78 1.61
CA SER A 162 -6.37 -10.53 2.98
C SER A 162 -4.86 -10.77 3.10
N GLY A 163 -4.14 -9.90 3.80
CA GLY A 163 -2.68 -10.00 3.95
C GLY A 163 -1.88 -9.56 2.73
N TYR A 164 -2.52 -8.84 1.79
CA TYR A 164 -1.84 -8.19 0.68
C TYR A 164 -2.05 -6.67 0.75
N PHE A 165 -1.05 -5.93 0.31
CA PHE A 165 -1.13 -4.48 0.14
C PHE A 165 -0.88 -4.10 -1.33
N VAL A 166 -1.37 -2.94 -1.70
CA VAL A 166 -1.16 -2.38 -3.05
C VAL A 166 0.26 -1.80 -3.11
N GLN A 167 1.10 -2.37 -3.95
CA GLN A 167 2.46 -1.89 -4.18
C GLN A 167 2.50 -0.82 -5.26
N GLN A 168 1.75 -1.02 -6.34
CA GLN A 168 1.65 -0.11 -7.46
C GLN A 168 0.23 -0.14 -8.01
N VAL A 169 -0.26 0.99 -8.51
CA VAL A 169 -1.53 1.11 -9.21
C VAL A 169 -1.47 2.20 -10.27
N ASP A 170 -1.90 1.88 -11.49
CA ASP A 170 -1.97 2.81 -12.61
C ASP A 170 -3.20 2.49 -13.50
N PRO A 171 -4.05 3.48 -13.80
CA PRO A 171 -4.06 4.84 -13.27
C PRO A 171 -4.51 4.90 -11.81
N SER A 172 -4.11 5.97 -11.11
CA SER A 172 -4.48 6.18 -9.71
C SER A 172 -6.00 6.08 -9.51
N PRO A 173 -6.46 5.38 -8.45
CA PRO A 173 -7.88 5.32 -8.11
C PRO A 173 -8.38 6.67 -7.59
N ASP A 174 -9.68 6.92 -7.74
CA ASP A 174 -10.32 8.11 -7.20
C ASP A 174 -10.48 8.03 -5.68
N ARG A 175 -10.56 6.81 -5.15
CA ARG A 175 -10.70 6.55 -3.72
C ARG A 175 -10.04 5.23 -3.34
N ILE A 176 -9.42 5.21 -2.15
CA ILE A 176 -8.88 4.01 -1.51
C ILE A 176 -9.63 3.85 -0.19
N GLN A 177 -10.68 3.03 -0.22
CA GLN A 177 -11.43 2.65 0.98
C GLN A 177 -12.10 1.31 0.68
N ASP A 178 -11.85 0.29 1.49
CA ASP A 178 -12.34 -1.08 1.28
C ASP A 178 -11.99 -1.64 -0.13
N GLY A 179 -10.93 -1.10 -0.76
CA GLY A 179 -10.47 -1.42 -2.11
C GLY A 179 -10.08 -0.17 -2.90
N LEU A 180 -9.64 -0.40 -4.12
CA LEU A 180 -9.32 0.63 -5.11
C LEU A 180 -10.57 0.95 -5.90
N VAL A 181 -11.02 2.19 -5.91
CA VAL A 181 -12.29 2.61 -6.53
C VAL A 181 -12.03 3.62 -7.64
N TRP A 182 -12.57 3.36 -8.82
CA TRP A 182 -12.62 4.28 -9.96
C TRP A 182 -14.06 4.56 -10.33
N TYR A 183 -14.39 5.84 -10.48
CA TYR A 183 -15.69 6.28 -10.94
C TYR A 183 -15.65 6.59 -12.47
N GLY A 184 -16.80 6.51 -13.14
CA GLY A 184 -16.95 7.02 -14.50
C GLY A 184 -16.81 8.56 -14.53
N MET A 185 -16.58 9.15 -15.63
CA MET A 185 -16.32 8.84 -17.02
C MET A 185 -14.81 8.58 -17.22
N ARG A 186 -14.44 7.35 -17.40
CA ARG A 186 -13.02 6.98 -17.52
C ARG A 186 -12.85 5.90 -18.59
N SER A 187 -11.81 6.03 -19.39
CA SER A 187 -11.37 5.01 -20.34
C SER A 187 -10.06 4.43 -19.84
N PHE A 188 -10.02 3.13 -19.70
CA PHE A 188 -8.83 2.36 -19.45
C PHE A 188 -8.36 1.73 -20.76
N GLY A 189 -7.07 1.79 -21.03
CA GLY A 189 -6.45 1.11 -22.17
C GLY A 189 -6.38 -0.41 -21.97
N PRO A 190 -5.91 -1.17 -22.99
CA PRO A 190 -5.61 -2.57 -22.82
C PRO A 190 -4.56 -2.78 -21.72
N GLY A 191 -4.84 -3.67 -20.78
CA GLY A 191 -3.99 -3.91 -19.63
C GLY A 191 -4.26 -3.00 -18.41
N GLU A 192 -5.20 -2.08 -18.49
CA GLU A 192 -5.54 -1.15 -17.41
C GLU A 192 -6.91 -1.46 -16.77
N PRO A 193 -7.07 -1.17 -15.48
CA PRO A 193 -6.08 -0.66 -14.55
C PRO A 193 -5.05 -1.74 -14.17
N GLU A 194 -3.77 -1.35 -14.15
CA GLU A 194 -2.69 -2.19 -13.61
C GLU A 194 -2.64 -2.05 -12.10
N VAL A 195 -2.69 -3.18 -11.38
CA VAL A 195 -2.61 -3.21 -9.92
C VAL A 195 -1.65 -4.30 -9.49
N VAL A 196 -0.53 -3.91 -8.90
CA VAL A 196 0.47 -4.83 -8.34
C VAL A 196 0.22 -4.97 -6.85
N LEU A 197 -0.02 -6.20 -6.41
CA LEU A 197 -0.30 -6.57 -5.03
C LEU A 197 0.86 -7.39 -4.48
N ALA A 198 1.41 -6.97 -3.34
CA ALA A 198 2.45 -7.70 -2.63
C ALA A 198 1.90 -8.27 -1.33
N LYS A 199 2.31 -9.50 -1.01
CA LYS A 199 1.94 -10.15 0.25
C LYS A 199 2.63 -9.41 1.41
N GLU A 200 1.87 -9.10 2.46
CA GLU A 200 2.45 -8.61 3.71
C GLU A 200 3.43 -9.66 4.23
N GLY A 201 4.71 -9.45 3.93
CA GLY A 201 5.75 -10.40 4.32
C GLY A 201 5.91 -10.38 5.84
N PHE A 202 6.11 -11.54 6.45
CA PHE A 202 6.63 -11.73 7.81
C PHE A 202 7.97 -11.00 8.09
N SER A 203 8.45 -10.25 7.09
CA SER A 203 9.75 -9.59 7.04
C SER A 203 9.97 -8.61 8.20
N VAL A 204 8.97 -7.85 8.60
CA VAL A 204 9.13 -6.86 9.69
C VAL A 204 9.22 -7.57 11.04
N LEU A 205 8.47 -8.64 11.23
CA LEU A 205 8.50 -9.43 12.48
C LEU A 205 9.80 -10.25 12.58
N LEU A 206 10.26 -10.84 11.47
CA LEU A 206 11.54 -11.54 11.40
C LEU A 206 12.74 -10.59 11.56
N ILE A 207 12.70 -9.41 10.97
CA ILE A 207 13.72 -8.37 11.17
C ILE A 207 13.73 -7.91 12.64
N GLY A 208 12.56 -7.67 13.22
CA GLY A 208 12.42 -7.34 14.64
C GLY A 208 12.99 -8.43 15.54
N VAL A 209 12.65 -9.70 15.30
CA VAL A 209 13.18 -10.85 16.06
C VAL A 209 14.70 -11.00 15.84
N ALA A 210 15.21 -10.84 14.62
CA ALA A 210 16.63 -10.92 14.34
C ALA A 210 17.42 -9.78 15.03
N VAL A 211 16.89 -8.56 15.06
CA VAL A 211 17.49 -7.43 15.78
C VAL A 211 17.52 -7.65 17.27
N VAL A 212 16.43 -8.15 17.86
CA VAL A 212 16.36 -8.48 19.29
C VAL A 212 17.31 -9.64 19.64
N ALA A 213 17.33 -10.70 18.82
CA ALA A 213 18.25 -11.82 19.01
C ALA A 213 19.72 -11.38 18.89
N GLY A 214 20.04 -10.54 17.91
CA GLY A 214 21.38 -9.94 17.76
C GLY A 214 21.79 -9.09 18.96
N ALA A 215 20.87 -8.28 19.49
CA ALA A 215 21.11 -7.48 20.69
C ALA A 215 21.34 -8.34 21.92
N LEU A 216 20.60 -9.44 22.11
CA LEU A 216 20.79 -10.39 23.20
C LEU A 216 22.13 -11.14 23.11
N VAL A 217 22.55 -11.52 21.90
CA VAL A 217 23.88 -12.14 21.67
C VAL A 217 25.00 -11.15 22.02
N ILE A 218 24.90 -9.89 21.61
CA ILE A 218 25.87 -8.86 21.93
C ILE A 218 25.93 -8.60 23.45
N LEU A 219 24.77 -8.49 24.10
CA LEU A 219 24.66 -8.35 25.55
C LEU A 219 25.27 -9.58 26.28
N GLY A 220 25.02 -10.79 25.81
CA GLY A 220 25.59 -12.03 26.33
C GLY A 220 27.12 -12.08 26.21
N LEU A 221 27.64 -11.64 25.03
CA LEU A 221 29.11 -11.57 24.83
C LEU A 221 29.79 -10.50 25.70
N LEU A 222 29.13 -9.33 25.84
CA LEU A 222 29.63 -8.28 26.75
C LEU A 222 29.61 -8.74 28.23
N PHE A 223 28.55 -9.43 28.63
CA PHE A 223 28.47 -10.01 29.99
C PHE A 223 29.49 -11.13 30.24
N TRP A 224 29.72 -12.00 29.23
CA TRP A 224 30.75 -13.03 29.30
C TRP A 224 32.17 -12.44 29.32
N ARG A 225 32.40 -11.37 28.54
CA ARG A 225 33.68 -10.65 28.56
C ARG A 225 33.95 -9.95 29.89
N ARG A 226 32.92 -9.46 30.60
CA ARG A 226 33.02 -8.88 31.94
C ARG A 226 33.25 -9.93 33.02
N ARG A 227 32.84 -11.21 32.83
CA ARG A 227 33.03 -12.30 33.77
C ARG A 227 34.33 -13.07 33.59
N ARG A 228 35.18 -12.76 32.64
CA ARG A 228 36.50 -13.37 32.57
C ARG A 228 37.34 -12.84 33.73
N PRO A 229 37.73 -13.68 34.70
CA PRO A 229 38.63 -13.26 35.77
C PRO A 229 39.95 -12.85 35.11
N GLY A 230 40.39 -11.65 35.41
CA GLY A 230 41.67 -11.14 34.97
C GLY A 230 42.79 -12.07 35.39
N LYS A 231 43.63 -12.45 34.44
CA LYS A 231 44.88 -13.22 34.72
C LYS A 231 45.72 -12.41 35.71
N PRO A 232 46.25 -13.02 36.79
CA PRO A 232 47.10 -12.30 37.72
C PRO A 232 48.32 -11.73 37.03
N PRO A 233 48.82 -10.52 37.38
CA PRO A 233 49.99 -9.92 36.78
C PRO A 233 51.22 -10.71 37.21
N ALA A 234 52.07 -11.07 36.22
CA ALA A 234 53.40 -11.58 36.43
C ALA A 234 54.30 -10.47 37.03
N PRO A 235 55.21 -10.79 37.96
CA PRO A 235 56.05 -9.78 38.58
C PRO A 235 57.26 -9.42 37.69
N GLY A 236 57.46 -8.13 37.52
CA GLY A 236 58.74 -7.51 37.25
C GLY A 236 59.16 -7.30 35.80
N THR A 237 59.03 -6.07 35.32
CA THR A 237 60.12 -5.34 34.67
C THR A 237 59.75 -3.86 34.59
N SER A 238 60.59 -3.01 35.14
CA SER A 238 60.47 -1.54 35.15
C SER A 238 60.75 -0.92 33.77
N PRO A 239 60.15 0.26 33.48
CA PRO A 239 60.20 0.87 32.14
C PRO A 239 61.44 1.73 31.92
N PRO A 240 61.83 1.98 30.67
CA PRO A 240 62.69 3.13 30.32
C PRO A 240 61.79 4.40 30.19
N ALA A 241 62.32 5.45 30.79
CA ALA A 241 61.85 6.81 30.70
C ALA A 241 62.05 7.36 29.25
N ASP A 242 61.05 8.02 28.74
CA ASP A 242 61.02 9.20 27.91
C ASP A 242 59.84 9.17 26.93
N ALA A 243 58.74 9.76 27.39
CA ALA A 243 57.73 10.29 26.51
C ALA A 243 56.95 11.40 27.25
N LEU A 244 56.97 12.55 26.61
CA LEU A 244 56.33 13.81 26.97
C LEU A 244 54.89 13.65 27.55
N PRO A 245 54.42 14.52 28.46
CA PRO A 245 53.10 14.46 29.04
C PRO A 245 52.05 14.92 28.04
N THR A 246 51.47 13.99 27.32
CA THR A 246 50.26 14.17 26.52
C THR A 246 49.13 13.47 27.23
N GLY A 247 48.46 14.14 28.13
CA GLY A 247 47.40 13.40 28.73
C GLY A 247 46.62 14.19 29.77
N ILE A 248 45.75 15.07 29.30
CA ILE A 248 44.51 15.32 30.01
C ILE A 248 43.64 14.11 29.68
N GLU A 249 43.61 13.17 30.62
CA GLU A 249 42.75 11.97 30.54
C GLU A 249 41.28 12.44 30.71
N VAL A 250 40.61 12.73 29.62
CA VAL A 250 39.20 13.12 29.59
C VAL A 250 38.39 11.87 29.98
N LYS A 251 37.94 11.80 31.20
CA LYS A 251 37.32 10.60 31.79
C LYS A 251 35.94 10.29 31.29
N ASN A 252 35.24 11.27 30.66
CA ASN A 252 33.89 11.03 30.12
C ASN A 252 33.61 11.82 28.84
N LEU A 253 32.56 11.45 28.14
CA LEU A 253 32.14 12.06 26.86
C LEU A 253 31.73 13.51 27.04
N GLU A 254 31.21 13.91 28.18
CA GLU A 254 30.75 15.24 28.48
C GLU A 254 31.91 16.24 28.48
N ASP A 255 33.06 15.87 29.10
CA ASP A 255 34.26 16.69 29.12
C ASP A 255 34.86 16.86 27.71
N ARG A 256 34.80 15.79 26.90
CA ARG A 256 35.22 15.85 25.48
C ARG A 256 34.36 16.79 24.66
N ILE A 257 33.06 16.84 24.93
CA ILE A 257 32.11 17.77 24.27
C ILE A 257 32.43 19.21 24.65
N LEU A 258 32.67 19.48 25.92
CA LEU A 258 32.99 20.83 26.39
C LEU A 258 34.34 21.32 25.79
N LEU A 259 35.38 20.51 25.79
CA LEU A 259 36.65 20.84 25.13
C LEU A 259 36.51 21.09 23.64
N LEU A 260 35.65 20.29 22.96
CA LEU A 260 35.38 20.49 21.54
C LEU A 260 34.65 21.79 21.24
N LEU A 261 33.73 22.19 22.13
CA LEU A 261 33.02 23.46 22.05
C LEU A 261 33.97 24.64 22.30
N GLU A 262 34.85 24.56 23.31
CA GLU A 262 35.85 25.58 23.60
C GLU A 262 36.82 25.77 22.44
N ALA A 263 37.32 24.68 21.86
CA ALA A 263 38.17 24.70 20.68
C ALA A 263 37.48 25.24 19.43
N GLY A 264 36.12 25.13 19.36
CA GLY A 264 35.29 25.62 18.28
C GLY A 264 34.78 27.06 18.46
N GLY A 265 35.31 27.81 19.43
CA GLY A 265 34.88 29.19 19.70
C GLY A 265 33.63 29.35 20.53
N GLY A 266 33.22 28.31 21.26
CA GLY A 266 32.13 28.31 22.22
C GLY A 266 30.76 27.89 21.67
N GLU A 267 30.70 27.64 20.36
CA GLU A 267 29.48 27.14 19.73
C GLU A 267 29.75 26.18 18.57
N MET A 268 28.90 25.18 18.37
CA MET A 268 28.99 24.20 17.26
C MET A 268 27.65 23.57 16.96
N TYR A 269 27.43 23.17 15.69
CA TYR A 269 26.25 22.38 15.34
C TYR A 269 26.35 20.94 15.86
N GLN A 270 25.23 20.39 16.28
CA GLN A 270 25.18 19.00 16.79
C GLN A 270 25.63 17.97 15.75
N SER A 271 25.38 18.20 14.46
CA SER A 271 25.87 17.40 13.32
C SER A 271 27.39 17.34 13.27
N ASP A 272 28.05 18.51 13.33
CA ASP A 272 29.51 18.64 13.25
C ASP A 272 30.19 17.99 14.46
N MET A 273 29.57 18.13 15.64
CA MET A 273 30.05 17.51 16.86
C MET A 273 29.98 15.98 16.77
N THR A 274 28.88 15.43 16.24
CA THR A 274 28.73 13.99 16.02
C THR A 274 29.81 13.46 15.09
N GLN A 275 30.10 14.16 14.01
CA GLN A 275 31.12 13.80 13.04
C GLN A 275 32.54 13.86 13.65
N ARG A 276 32.89 14.92 14.39
CA ARG A 276 34.21 15.10 15.00
C ARG A 276 34.48 14.12 16.12
N LEU A 277 33.45 13.74 16.89
CA LEU A 277 33.58 12.74 17.96
C LEU A 277 33.59 11.31 17.43
N GLY A 278 33.17 11.06 16.18
CA GLY A 278 33.08 9.71 15.61
C GLY A 278 32.07 8.82 16.34
N MET A 279 31.04 9.40 16.97
CA MET A 279 30.08 8.69 17.81
C MET A 279 28.66 8.72 17.26
N PRO A 280 27.83 7.71 17.54
CA PRO A 280 26.43 7.70 17.14
C PRO A 280 25.67 8.92 17.65
N LYS A 281 24.76 9.46 16.82
CA LYS A 281 23.96 10.64 17.13
C LYS A 281 23.16 10.50 18.44
N SER A 282 22.69 9.30 18.75
CA SER A 282 21.97 8.99 20.00
C SER A 282 22.86 9.20 21.23
N THR A 283 24.11 8.74 21.20
CA THR A 283 25.07 8.86 22.30
C THR A 283 25.46 10.31 22.56
N VAL A 284 25.76 11.06 21.48
CA VAL A 284 26.04 12.51 21.57
C VAL A 284 24.81 13.28 22.07
N SER A 285 23.61 12.91 21.62
CA SER A 285 22.35 13.55 22.06
C SER A 285 22.09 13.34 23.54
N ALA A 286 22.38 12.14 24.10
CA ALA A 286 22.24 11.84 25.51
C ALA A 286 23.23 12.65 26.37
N ALA A 287 24.52 12.73 25.97
CA ALA A 287 25.51 13.54 26.67
C ALA A 287 25.18 15.04 26.63
N LEU A 288 24.68 15.55 25.48
CA LEU A 288 24.22 16.93 25.37
C LEU A 288 22.96 17.21 26.20
N ALA A 289 22.12 16.21 26.46
CA ALA A 289 20.97 16.35 27.38
C ALA A 289 21.46 16.50 28.83
N ALA A 290 22.41 15.68 29.26
CA ALA A 290 23.02 15.77 30.60
C ALA A 290 23.74 17.10 30.83
N LEU A 291 24.53 17.58 29.84
CA LEU A 291 25.19 18.89 29.92
C LEU A 291 24.19 20.06 29.97
N HIS A 292 23.08 19.95 29.25
CA HIS A 292 22.02 20.96 29.26
C HIS A 292 21.29 21.00 30.62
N GLU A 293 21.03 19.84 31.21
CA GLU A 293 20.40 19.70 32.52
C GLU A 293 21.28 20.33 33.63
N ARG A 294 22.61 20.18 33.51
CA ARG A 294 23.61 20.83 34.38
C ARG A 294 23.86 22.30 34.07
N LYS A 295 23.11 22.88 33.12
CA LYS A 295 23.27 24.28 32.66
C LYS A 295 24.66 24.62 32.09
N ALA A 296 25.47 23.62 31.73
CA ALA A 296 26.79 23.82 31.13
C ALA A 296 26.70 24.27 29.68
N ILE A 297 25.63 23.93 28.99
CA ILE A 297 25.37 24.31 27.59
C ILE A 297 23.94 24.78 27.38
N VAL A 298 23.74 25.57 26.32
CA VAL A 298 22.42 25.97 25.81
C VAL A 298 22.20 25.37 24.44
N LYS A 299 20.99 24.83 24.19
CA LYS A 299 20.56 24.36 22.90
C LYS A 299 19.68 25.42 22.21
N VAL A 300 20.11 25.90 21.04
CA VAL A 300 19.35 26.85 20.23
C VAL A 300 18.93 26.17 18.93
N LYS A 301 17.63 26.12 18.65
CA LYS A 301 17.13 25.56 17.39
C LYS A 301 17.34 26.57 16.26
N LYS A 302 18.15 26.21 15.25
CA LYS A 302 18.42 27.06 14.08
C LYS A 302 18.03 26.29 12.81
N GLY A 303 16.82 26.52 12.33
CA GLY A 303 16.25 25.77 11.20
C GLY A 303 16.01 24.29 11.54
N ARG A 304 16.61 23.38 10.77
CA ARG A 304 16.49 21.92 10.95
C ARG A 304 17.54 21.33 11.91
N GLU A 305 18.47 22.12 12.41
CA GLU A 305 19.59 21.68 13.24
C GLU A 305 19.61 22.37 14.61
N ASN A 306 20.30 21.75 15.57
CA ASN A 306 20.54 22.31 16.90
C ASN A 306 21.94 22.90 16.95
N LEU A 307 22.05 24.20 17.26
CA LEU A 307 23.29 24.85 17.62
C LEU A 307 23.48 24.72 19.13
N ILE A 308 24.63 24.20 19.51
CA ILE A 308 25.03 24.01 20.92
C ILE A 308 26.03 25.10 21.28
N ARG A 309 25.77 25.79 22.38
CA ARG A 309 26.61 26.90 22.86
C ARG A 309 26.95 26.67 24.34
N ILE A 310 28.19 26.98 24.74
CA ILE A 310 28.59 26.97 26.16
C ILE A 310 27.78 28.04 26.90
N SER A 311 27.23 27.66 28.06
CA SER A 311 26.56 28.61 28.95
C SER A 311 27.60 29.51 29.61
N ARG A 312 27.48 30.83 29.41
CA ARG A 312 28.35 31.81 30.03
C ARG A 312 27.85 32.27 31.42
N GLU A 313 26.91 31.55 32.00
CA GLU A 313 26.52 31.81 33.40
C GLU A 313 27.58 31.18 34.30
N ASN A 314 28.40 32.08 34.88
CA ASN A 314 29.42 31.78 35.87
C ASN A 314 28.74 31.31 37.19
N PRO A 315 29.05 30.11 37.73
CA PRO A 315 28.50 29.68 39.01
C PRO A 315 29.35 30.13 40.21
N GLU A 316 30.03 31.26 40.12
CA GLU A 316 30.69 31.87 41.27
C GLU A 316 30.14 33.27 41.58
N SER A 317 28.98 33.32 42.23
CA SER A 317 28.60 34.43 43.13
C SER A 317 27.38 34.00 43.96
N ARG A 318 27.62 33.14 44.94
CA ARG A 318 26.97 33.19 46.26
C ARG A 318 27.71 32.29 47.22
#